data_7cd7e03f67573cdf92799de8987450e5
#
_entry.id   7cd7e03f67573cdf92799de8987450e5
#
_cell.length_a   1.000
_cell.length_b   1.000
_cell.length_c   1.000
_cell.angle_alpha   90.00
_cell.angle_beta   90.00
_cell.angle_gamma   90.00
#
_symmetry.space_group_name_H-M   'P 1'
#
loop_
_entity.id
_entity.type
_entity.pdbx_description
1 polymer ?
#
loop_
_entity_poly.entity_id
_entity_poly.type
_entity_poly.pdbx_seq_one_letter_code
_entity_poly.pdbx_strand_id
1 'polypeptide(L)'
;MTSTDSPIIGRIHSLESMGTVDGPGIRFVTFLQGCPMRCKFCHNPDTWDFSAKTKYELTPEELLREVHKYKNFIKSGGVTCTGGEPLMQAEFVEAFFNLCRAEGIHTALDTAGSVWTEAARRAAAAADLILFDVKTVDDSIHKDYIGVTRDHNARFLDYLQEIGKPVWLRHVVVPGITDDDARLNALAEYLKPYTVIERVEVLPYHTMGAFKYESMGLPYPLEGVEPLSAERKENARAIFAQHLPGIKIL
;
A
#
# COMPACT_ATOMS: atom_id res chain seq x y z
N MET A 1 9.49 -17.04 35.19
CA MET A 1 10.43 -16.37 34.26
C MET A 1 9.65 -15.34 33.49
N THR A 2 9.68 -14.09 33.94
CA THR A 2 9.04 -12.98 33.24
C THR A 2 9.94 -12.59 32.08
N SER A 3 9.51 -12.94 30.86
CA SER A 3 10.13 -12.40 29.64
C SER A 3 9.95 -10.88 29.68
N THR A 4 11.05 -10.16 29.72
CA THR A 4 11.08 -8.71 29.62
C THR A 4 10.98 -8.32 28.16
N ASP A 5 9.95 -8.79 27.45
CA ASP A 5 9.69 -8.30 26.11
C ASP A 5 9.17 -6.88 26.22
N SER A 6 9.94 -5.93 25.74
CA SER A 6 9.50 -4.54 25.62
C SER A 6 8.21 -4.51 24.78
N PRO A 7 7.22 -3.67 25.13
CA PRO A 7 5.99 -3.60 24.39
C PRO A 7 6.26 -3.24 22.92
N ILE A 8 5.59 -3.91 22.00
CA ILE A 8 5.61 -3.57 20.57
C ILE A 8 4.89 -2.23 20.41
N ILE A 9 5.59 -1.21 19.91
CA ILE A 9 5.06 0.13 19.71
C ILE A 9 5.01 0.46 18.21
N GLY A 10 3.83 0.80 17.73
CA GLY A 10 3.63 1.32 16.38
C GLY A 10 3.87 2.83 16.34
N ARG A 11 4.72 3.25 15.42
CA ARG A 11 4.97 4.65 15.09
C ARG A 11 3.99 5.08 13.99
N ILE A 12 3.00 5.87 14.37
CA ILE A 12 1.85 6.17 13.52
C ILE A 12 1.88 7.67 13.14
N HIS A 13 1.91 7.93 11.83
CA HIS A 13 1.84 9.28 11.28
C HIS A 13 0.46 9.90 11.49
N SER A 14 -0.60 9.18 11.08
CA SER A 14 -1.97 9.66 11.19
C SER A 14 -2.99 8.51 11.20
N LEU A 15 -4.19 8.83 11.67
CA LEU A 15 -5.35 7.96 11.71
C LEU A 15 -6.49 8.62 10.92
N GLU A 16 -7.16 7.85 10.07
CA GLU A 16 -8.36 8.26 9.37
C GLU A 16 -9.51 7.30 9.70
N SER A 17 -10.60 7.84 10.21
CA SER A 17 -11.69 7.04 10.78
C SER A 17 -12.73 6.56 9.77
N MET A 18 -12.75 7.12 8.55
CA MET A 18 -13.76 6.82 7.52
C MET A 18 -13.18 6.82 6.10
N GLY A 19 -12.05 6.12 5.90
CA GLY A 19 -11.46 5.89 4.58
C GLY A 19 -12.39 5.09 3.67
N THR A 20 -12.52 5.50 2.42
CA THR A 20 -13.40 4.87 1.43
C THR A 20 -12.65 4.33 0.21
N VAL A 21 -11.34 4.56 0.16
CA VAL A 21 -10.49 4.17 -0.98
C VAL A 21 -9.37 3.18 -0.60
N ASP A 22 -9.35 2.75 0.65
CA ASP A 22 -8.28 1.91 1.22
C ASP A 22 -8.73 0.47 1.44
N GLY A 23 -9.52 -0.07 0.52
CA GLY A 23 -10.08 -1.42 0.55
C GLY A 23 -11.61 -1.44 0.53
N PRO A 24 -12.23 -2.59 0.81
CA PRO A 24 -13.69 -2.73 0.77
C PRO A 24 -14.39 -1.97 1.90
N GLY A 25 -15.49 -1.30 1.57
CA GLY A 25 -16.36 -0.62 2.54
C GLY A 25 -15.74 0.62 3.18
N ILE A 26 -16.25 1.02 4.35
CA ILE A 26 -15.68 2.11 5.15
C ILE A 26 -14.66 1.54 6.11
N ARG A 27 -13.48 2.15 6.19
CA ARG A 27 -12.34 1.60 6.92
C ARG A 27 -11.75 2.60 7.92
N PHE A 28 -11.25 2.07 9.03
CA PHE A 28 -10.33 2.80 9.89
C PHE A 28 -8.92 2.60 9.34
N VAL A 29 -8.29 3.68 8.91
CA VAL A 29 -7.00 3.64 8.22
C VAL A 29 -5.90 4.15 9.13
N THR A 30 -4.85 3.35 9.28
CA THR A 30 -3.65 3.67 10.07
C THR A 30 -2.49 3.92 9.14
N PHE A 31 -2.01 5.17 9.08
CA PHE A 31 -0.83 5.54 8.30
C PHE A 31 0.43 5.39 9.15
N LEU A 32 1.21 4.36 8.88
CA LEU A 32 2.45 4.08 9.60
C LEU A 32 3.62 4.93 9.11
N GLN A 33 4.53 5.27 10.01
CA GLN A 33 5.74 6.05 9.73
C GLN A 33 6.85 5.12 9.26
N GLY A 34 7.62 5.59 8.28
CA GLY A 34 8.77 4.91 7.69
C GLY A 34 8.50 4.30 6.33
N CYS A 35 9.36 4.58 5.36
CA CYS A 35 9.32 3.98 4.03
C CYS A 35 10.75 3.89 3.46
N PRO A 36 11.19 2.75 2.95
CA PRO A 36 12.52 2.63 2.33
C PRO A 36 12.53 3.19 0.91
N MET A 37 11.35 3.37 0.30
CA MET A 37 11.21 3.88 -1.06
C MET A 37 11.23 5.41 -1.10
N ARG A 38 11.55 5.96 -2.30
CA ARG A 38 11.53 7.42 -2.60
C ARG A 38 10.80 7.66 -3.91
N CYS A 39 9.56 7.10 -4.01
CA CYS A 39 8.74 7.25 -5.20
C CYS A 39 8.57 8.72 -5.56
N LYS A 40 8.92 9.12 -6.78
CA LYS A 40 8.81 10.53 -7.23
C LYS A 40 7.37 11.03 -7.25
N PHE A 41 6.39 10.13 -7.36
CA PHE A 41 4.95 10.43 -7.30
C PHE A 41 4.32 10.13 -5.93
N CYS A 42 5.11 10.12 -4.85
CA CYS A 42 4.61 9.84 -3.51
C CYS A 42 3.66 10.95 -3.03
N HIS A 43 2.49 10.57 -2.51
CA HIS A 43 1.55 11.51 -1.91
C HIS A 43 1.78 11.72 -0.40
N ASN A 44 2.63 10.88 0.22
CA ASN A 44 2.90 10.91 1.64
C ASN A 44 4.42 10.97 1.94
N PRO A 45 5.18 11.95 1.37
CA PRO A 45 6.62 12.06 1.63
C PRO A 45 6.93 12.31 3.11
N ASP A 46 5.99 12.88 3.84
CA ASP A 46 6.02 13.12 5.27
C ASP A 46 6.05 11.83 6.12
N THR A 47 5.76 10.67 5.51
CA THR A 47 5.91 9.36 6.15
C THR A 47 7.26 8.68 5.92
N TRP A 48 8.16 9.25 5.14
CA TRP A 48 9.40 8.56 4.73
C TRP A 48 10.38 8.31 5.86
N ASP A 49 10.61 9.33 6.72
CA ASP A 49 11.62 9.26 7.76
C ASP A 49 11.09 8.48 8.97
N PHE A 50 11.64 7.28 9.18
CA PHE A 50 11.28 6.44 10.32
C PHE A 50 11.64 7.10 11.67
N SER A 51 12.67 7.93 11.72
CA SER A 51 13.13 8.61 12.94
C SER A 51 12.34 9.88 13.28
N ALA A 52 11.54 10.39 12.32
CA ALA A 52 10.75 11.59 12.53
C ALA A 52 9.79 11.45 13.72
N LYS A 53 9.54 12.56 14.42
CA LYS A 53 8.53 12.58 15.48
C LYS A 53 7.16 12.24 14.92
N THR A 54 6.54 11.21 15.46
CA THR A 54 5.20 10.74 15.05
C THR A 54 4.10 11.42 15.88
N LYS A 55 2.91 11.46 15.33
CA LYS A 55 1.74 11.99 16.05
C LYS A 55 1.26 11.03 17.14
N TYR A 56 1.42 9.72 16.89
CA TYR A 56 1.03 8.69 17.85
C TYR A 56 2.13 7.62 17.96
N GLU A 57 2.34 7.13 19.17
CA GLU A 57 3.11 5.93 19.47
C GLU A 57 2.22 5.05 20.33
N LEU A 58 1.67 3.98 19.75
CA LEU A 58 0.63 3.15 20.35
C LEU A 58 1.04 1.69 20.35
N THR A 59 0.62 0.95 21.38
CA THR A 59 0.61 -0.51 21.31
C THR A 59 -0.52 -1.00 20.38
N PRO A 60 -0.50 -2.27 19.90
CA PRO A 60 -1.60 -2.83 19.12
C PRO A 60 -2.95 -2.75 19.85
N GLU A 61 -2.97 -2.97 21.16
CA GLU A 61 -4.19 -2.87 21.99
C GLU A 61 -4.69 -1.43 22.11
N GLU A 62 -3.78 -0.46 22.19
CA GLU A 62 -4.14 0.97 22.20
C GLU A 62 -4.74 1.38 20.86
N LEU A 63 -4.16 0.94 19.75
CA LEU A 63 -4.73 1.18 18.44
C LEU A 63 -6.11 0.53 18.29
N LEU A 64 -6.29 -0.70 18.78
CA LEU A 64 -7.59 -1.36 18.75
C LEU A 64 -8.64 -0.58 19.57
N ARG A 65 -8.27 0.03 20.70
CA ARG A 65 -9.18 0.93 21.45
C ARG A 65 -9.61 2.16 20.65
N GLU A 66 -8.72 2.71 19.82
CA GLU A 66 -9.09 3.80 18.90
C GLU A 66 -10.09 3.29 17.82
N VAL A 67 -9.85 2.11 17.24
CA VAL A 67 -10.76 1.49 16.27
C VAL A 67 -12.15 1.27 16.86
N HIS A 68 -12.26 0.86 18.12
CA HIS A 68 -13.55 0.62 18.79
C HIS A 68 -14.46 1.83 18.81
N LYS A 69 -13.91 3.05 18.85
CA LYS A 69 -14.70 4.28 18.78
C LYS A 69 -15.50 4.42 17.49
N TYR A 70 -15.05 3.72 16.43
CA TYR A 70 -15.65 3.77 15.10
C TYR A 70 -16.22 2.43 14.62
N LYS A 71 -16.27 1.41 15.48
CA LYS A 71 -16.69 0.04 15.16
C LYS A 71 -18.02 -0.03 14.39
N ASN A 72 -18.97 0.85 14.72
CA ASN A 72 -20.27 0.88 14.05
C ASN A 72 -20.22 1.38 12.61
N PHE A 73 -19.27 2.26 12.28
CA PHE A 73 -19.11 2.83 10.94
C PHE A 73 -18.34 1.92 10.00
N ILE A 74 -17.40 1.14 10.55
CA ILE A 74 -16.51 0.27 9.75
C ILE A 74 -17.02 -1.17 9.60
N LYS A 75 -18.24 -1.47 9.98
CA LYS A 75 -18.83 -2.85 9.92
C LYS A 75 -18.80 -3.47 8.53
N SER A 76 -18.95 -2.65 7.48
CA SER A 76 -18.91 -3.10 6.07
C SER A 76 -17.51 -3.13 5.47
N GLY A 77 -16.53 -2.64 6.20
CA GLY A 77 -15.14 -2.53 5.75
C GLY A 77 -14.18 -3.19 6.72
N GLY A 78 -13.71 -2.45 7.72
CA GLY A 78 -12.74 -2.95 8.71
C GLY A 78 -11.58 -1.98 8.94
N VAL A 79 -10.36 -2.50 9.09
CA VAL A 79 -9.16 -1.68 9.29
C VAL A 79 -8.19 -1.83 8.13
N THR A 80 -7.39 -0.79 7.87
CA THR A 80 -6.27 -0.83 6.91
C THR A 80 -5.01 -0.27 7.55
N CYS A 81 -3.90 -0.99 7.43
CA CYS A 81 -2.56 -0.46 7.68
C CYS A 81 -1.93 -0.05 6.35
N THR A 82 -1.52 1.21 6.25
CA THR A 82 -0.90 1.86 5.10
C THR A 82 0.12 2.92 5.58
N GLY A 83 0.40 3.95 4.81
CA GLY A 83 1.19 5.13 5.22
C GLY A 83 2.47 5.28 4.42
N GLY A 84 3.62 5.03 5.04
CA GLY A 84 4.89 4.81 4.37
C GLY A 84 4.91 3.40 3.74
N GLU A 85 5.70 2.50 4.34
CA GLU A 85 5.64 1.07 4.06
C GLU A 85 5.35 0.33 5.37
N PRO A 86 4.13 -0.17 5.57
CA PRO A 86 3.73 -0.81 6.85
C PRO A 86 4.61 -1.97 7.27
N LEU A 87 5.20 -2.67 6.30
CA LEU A 87 6.08 -3.80 6.56
C LEU A 87 7.43 -3.43 7.21
N MET A 88 7.77 -2.13 7.28
CA MET A 88 8.85 -1.66 8.15
C MET A 88 8.54 -1.85 9.65
N GLN A 89 7.25 -1.97 9.98
CA GLN A 89 6.74 -2.22 11.33
C GLN A 89 5.93 -3.52 11.36
N ALA A 90 6.41 -4.55 10.69
CA ALA A 90 5.69 -5.79 10.43
C ALA A 90 5.22 -6.51 11.71
N GLU A 91 6.01 -6.52 12.77
CA GLU A 91 5.63 -7.14 14.05
C GLU A 91 4.43 -6.42 14.70
N PHE A 92 4.40 -5.08 14.60
CA PHE A 92 3.27 -4.29 15.06
C PHE A 92 2.02 -4.57 14.24
N VAL A 93 2.14 -4.61 12.90
CA VAL A 93 1.04 -4.90 11.99
C VAL A 93 0.47 -6.30 12.23
N GLU A 94 1.33 -7.32 12.37
CA GLU A 94 0.94 -8.69 12.68
C GLU A 94 0.15 -8.76 14.00
N ALA A 95 0.68 -8.16 15.06
CA ALA A 95 0.04 -8.15 16.38
C ALA A 95 -1.33 -7.46 16.33
N PHE A 96 -1.41 -6.28 15.69
CA PHE A 96 -2.66 -5.55 15.55
C PHE A 96 -3.70 -6.30 14.72
N PHE A 97 -3.31 -6.92 13.60
CA PHE A 97 -4.23 -7.70 12.78
C PHE A 97 -4.74 -8.95 13.49
N ASN A 98 -3.91 -9.60 14.30
CA ASN A 98 -4.34 -10.73 15.11
C ASN A 98 -5.40 -10.32 16.15
N LEU A 99 -5.25 -9.14 16.77
CA LEU A 99 -6.28 -8.60 17.68
C LEU A 99 -7.58 -8.27 16.95
N CYS A 100 -7.49 -7.62 15.77
CA CYS A 100 -8.66 -7.33 14.93
C CYS A 100 -9.41 -8.61 14.53
N ARG A 101 -8.67 -9.64 14.09
CA ARG A 101 -9.24 -10.93 13.70
C ARG A 101 -9.96 -11.61 14.85
N ALA A 102 -9.42 -11.56 16.07
CA ALA A 102 -10.04 -12.12 17.26
C ALA A 102 -11.42 -11.48 17.55
N GLU A 103 -11.65 -10.26 17.08
CA GLU A 103 -12.93 -9.53 17.19
C GLU A 103 -13.80 -9.57 15.91
N GLY A 104 -13.39 -10.32 14.88
CA GLY A 104 -14.09 -10.40 13.60
C GLY A 104 -14.05 -9.12 12.79
N ILE A 105 -13.02 -8.27 13.00
CA ILE A 105 -12.79 -7.06 12.23
C ILE A 105 -11.90 -7.40 11.04
N HIS A 106 -12.41 -7.18 9.83
CA HIS A 106 -11.66 -7.42 8.58
C HIS A 106 -10.43 -6.53 8.47
N THR A 107 -9.31 -7.09 8.04
CA THR A 107 -8.01 -6.42 7.96
C THR A 107 -7.52 -6.30 6.52
N ALA A 108 -6.96 -5.15 6.15
CA ALA A 108 -6.26 -4.95 4.89
C ALA A 108 -4.86 -4.38 5.12
N LEU A 109 -3.90 -4.89 4.39
CA LEU A 109 -2.53 -4.39 4.34
C LEU A 109 -2.30 -3.72 2.99
N ASP A 110 -2.01 -2.42 3.01
CA ASP A 110 -1.66 -1.65 1.82
C ASP A 110 -0.14 -1.50 1.75
N THR A 111 0.50 -2.18 0.81
CA THR A 111 1.95 -2.32 0.75
C THR A 111 2.47 -2.45 -0.68
N ALA A 112 3.69 -1.99 -0.91
CA ALA A 112 4.45 -2.32 -2.11
C ALA A 112 5.34 -3.57 -1.93
N GLY A 113 5.30 -4.25 -0.77
CA GLY A 113 6.12 -5.42 -0.52
C GLY A 113 7.63 -5.16 -0.60
N SER A 114 8.05 -3.92 -0.33
CA SER A 114 9.45 -3.51 -0.45
C SER A 114 10.35 -4.01 0.69
N VAL A 115 9.76 -4.62 1.71
CA VAL A 115 10.45 -5.22 2.85
C VAL A 115 10.25 -6.74 2.83
N TRP A 116 11.34 -7.50 2.76
CA TRP A 116 11.31 -8.96 2.70
C TRP A 116 11.97 -9.57 3.96
N THR A 117 11.18 -9.77 5.00
CA THR A 117 11.60 -10.39 6.27
C THR A 117 10.59 -11.46 6.68
N GLU A 118 10.96 -12.29 7.66
CA GLU A 118 10.03 -13.26 8.26
C GLU A 118 8.81 -12.57 8.88
N ALA A 119 9.02 -11.47 9.61
CA ALA A 119 7.95 -10.68 10.20
C ALA A 119 7.02 -10.09 9.11
N ALA A 120 7.58 -9.59 7.98
CA ALA A 120 6.79 -9.08 6.86
C ALA A 120 5.87 -10.17 6.27
N ARG A 121 6.38 -11.40 6.11
CA ARG A 121 5.57 -12.53 5.65
C ARG A 121 4.46 -12.88 6.63
N ARG A 122 4.73 -12.91 7.94
CA ARG A 122 3.70 -13.17 8.96
C ARG A 122 2.64 -12.07 8.99
N ALA A 123 3.03 -10.79 8.89
CA ALA A 123 2.09 -9.67 8.81
C ALA A 123 1.16 -9.79 7.59
N ALA A 124 1.70 -10.15 6.42
CA ALA A 124 0.89 -10.38 5.22
C ALA A 124 -0.04 -11.59 5.38
N ALA A 125 0.45 -12.69 5.97
CA ALA A 125 -0.39 -13.87 6.26
C ALA A 125 -1.51 -13.54 7.25
N ALA A 126 -1.28 -12.62 8.19
CA ALA A 126 -2.26 -12.15 9.16
C ALA A 126 -3.36 -11.25 8.56
N ALA A 127 -3.13 -10.58 7.44
CA ALA A 127 -4.14 -9.78 6.75
C ALA A 127 -5.21 -10.65 6.09
N ASP A 128 -6.44 -10.14 5.94
CA ASP A 128 -7.50 -10.79 5.14
C ASP A 128 -7.38 -10.40 3.66
N LEU A 129 -6.89 -9.21 3.36
CA LEU A 129 -6.72 -8.66 2.01
C LEU A 129 -5.40 -7.91 1.90
N ILE A 130 -4.72 -8.03 0.76
CA ILE A 130 -3.58 -7.18 0.42
C ILE A 130 -3.98 -6.19 -0.68
N LEU A 131 -3.82 -4.90 -0.40
CA LEU A 131 -3.79 -3.86 -1.41
C LEU A 131 -2.33 -3.76 -1.87
N PHE A 132 -2.03 -4.29 -3.05
CA PHE A 132 -0.65 -4.50 -3.46
C PHE A 132 -0.24 -3.56 -4.58
N ASP A 133 0.72 -2.71 -4.28
CA ASP A 133 1.26 -1.76 -5.24
C ASP A 133 2.35 -2.39 -6.13
N VAL A 134 2.08 -2.57 -7.41
CA VAL A 134 3.13 -2.83 -8.42
C VAL A 134 3.40 -1.53 -9.16
N LYS A 135 4.53 -0.90 -8.85
CA LYS A 135 4.86 0.44 -9.37
C LYS A 135 5.29 0.39 -10.84
N THR A 136 6.04 -0.63 -11.24
CA THR A 136 6.44 -0.93 -12.61
C THR A 136 7.12 -2.29 -12.67
N VAL A 137 7.22 -2.90 -13.85
CA VAL A 137 8.04 -4.10 -14.12
C VAL A 137 9.36 -3.75 -14.82
N ASP A 138 9.59 -2.50 -15.14
CA ASP A 138 10.83 -1.98 -15.72
C ASP A 138 11.82 -1.65 -14.60
N ASP A 139 12.93 -2.40 -14.52
CA ASP A 139 13.93 -2.28 -13.45
C ASP A 139 14.62 -0.91 -13.45
N SER A 140 14.81 -0.28 -14.63
CA SER A 140 15.40 1.04 -14.75
C SER A 140 14.50 2.11 -14.13
N ILE A 141 13.21 2.08 -14.48
CA ILE A 141 12.20 2.98 -13.89
C ILE A 141 12.07 2.70 -12.39
N HIS A 142 12.05 1.45 -11.98
CA HIS A 142 11.93 1.11 -10.56
C HIS A 142 13.08 1.71 -9.75
N LYS A 143 14.32 1.61 -10.25
CA LYS A 143 15.49 2.22 -9.61
C LYS A 143 15.41 3.75 -9.62
N ASP A 144 15.10 4.37 -10.77
CA ASP A 144 15.20 5.83 -10.96
C ASP A 144 14.01 6.60 -10.34
N TYR A 145 12.81 6.00 -10.31
CA TYR A 145 11.59 6.66 -9.86
C TYR A 145 11.05 6.15 -8.52
N ILE A 146 11.42 4.93 -8.10
CA ILE A 146 10.99 4.35 -6.83
C ILE A 146 12.14 4.37 -5.81
N GLY A 147 13.40 4.36 -6.28
CA GLY A 147 14.59 4.50 -5.45
C GLY A 147 15.08 3.20 -4.81
N VAL A 148 14.49 2.06 -5.15
CA VAL A 148 14.88 0.71 -4.71
C VAL A 148 14.80 -0.27 -5.87
N THR A 149 15.36 -1.49 -5.71
CA THR A 149 15.18 -2.57 -6.69
C THR A 149 13.80 -3.21 -6.56
N ARG A 150 13.34 -3.88 -7.61
CA ARG A 150 12.03 -4.54 -7.65
C ARG A 150 12.02 -5.93 -6.99
N ASP A 151 13.17 -6.47 -6.63
CA ASP A 151 13.31 -7.87 -6.19
C ASP A 151 12.37 -8.24 -5.04
N HIS A 152 12.26 -7.39 -4.02
CA HIS A 152 11.39 -7.67 -2.88
C HIS A 152 9.92 -7.64 -3.27
N ASN A 153 9.50 -6.68 -4.11
CA ASN A 153 8.13 -6.57 -4.61
C ASN A 153 7.72 -7.83 -5.40
N ALA A 154 8.58 -8.31 -6.32
CA ALA A 154 8.32 -9.53 -7.10
C ALA A 154 8.21 -10.76 -6.19
N ARG A 155 9.20 -10.96 -5.30
CA ARG A 155 9.18 -12.07 -4.33
C ARG A 155 7.98 -12.04 -3.39
N PHE A 156 7.51 -10.84 -3.06
CA PHE A 156 6.34 -10.68 -2.19
C PHE A 156 5.06 -11.10 -2.90
N LEU A 157 4.90 -10.75 -4.18
CA LEU A 157 3.76 -11.18 -4.97
C LEU A 157 3.76 -12.71 -5.19
N ASP A 158 4.93 -13.31 -5.45
CA ASP A 158 5.10 -14.77 -5.52
C ASP A 158 4.66 -15.44 -4.21
N TYR A 159 5.05 -14.88 -3.07
CA TYR A 159 4.63 -15.38 -1.76
C TYR A 159 3.12 -15.26 -1.54
N LEU A 160 2.50 -14.14 -1.92
CA LEU A 160 1.04 -13.99 -1.83
C LEU A 160 0.31 -15.04 -2.67
N GLN A 161 0.83 -15.36 -3.86
CA GLN A 161 0.34 -16.44 -4.72
C GLN A 161 0.51 -17.81 -4.03
N GLU A 162 1.66 -18.08 -3.43
CA GLU A 162 1.94 -19.34 -2.73
C GLU A 162 0.96 -19.59 -1.58
N ILE A 163 0.67 -18.58 -0.77
CA ILE A 163 -0.23 -18.69 0.39
C ILE A 163 -1.72 -18.48 0.05
N GLY A 164 -2.04 -18.26 -1.23
CA GLY A 164 -3.42 -18.04 -1.70
C GLY A 164 -4.07 -16.77 -1.12
N LYS A 165 -3.28 -15.70 -0.88
CA LYS A 165 -3.76 -14.48 -0.25
C LYS A 165 -4.49 -13.59 -1.25
N PRO A 166 -5.76 -13.17 -1.01
CA PRO A 166 -6.47 -12.25 -1.89
C PRO A 166 -5.73 -10.93 -2.10
N VAL A 167 -5.63 -10.49 -3.35
CA VAL A 167 -4.91 -9.27 -3.74
C VAL A 167 -5.83 -8.35 -4.54
N TRP A 168 -5.92 -7.09 -4.13
CA TRP A 168 -6.34 -5.99 -4.99
C TRP A 168 -5.08 -5.27 -5.44
N LEU A 169 -4.74 -5.44 -6.70
CA LEU A 169 -3.54 -4.82 -7.26
C LEU A 169 -3.77 -3.34 -7.54
N ARG A 170 -2.79 -2.52 -7.21
CA ARG A 170 -2.79 -1.07 -7.44
C ARG A 170 -1.64 -0.68 -8.36
N HIS A 171 -1.94 0.16 -9.35
CA HIS A 171 -0.93 0.70 -10.25
C HIS A 171 -1.18 2.18 -10.51
N VAL A 172 -0.21 3.01 -10.14
CA VAL A 172 -0.25 4.45 -10.43
C VAL A 172 0.26 4.69 -11.84
N VAL A 173 -0.58 5.23 -12.70
CA VAL A 173 -0.25 5.59 -14.09
C VAL A 173 0.20 7.04 -14.12
N VAL A 174 1.50 7.24 -14.37
CA VAL A 174 2.17 8.56 -14.36
C VAL A 174 2.56 8.94 -15.79
N PRO A 175 2.10 10.09 -16.31
CA PRO A 175 2.42 10.55 -17.67
C PRO A 175 3.92 10.61 -17.94
N GLY A 176 4.34 10.03 -19.07
CA GLY A 176 5.74 9.98 -19.49
C GLY A 176 6.63 9.01 -18.72
N ILE A 177 6.08 8.28 -17.72
CA ILE A 177 6.86 7.37 -16.87
C ILE A 177 6.29 5.95 -16.93
N THR A 178 5.05 5.76 -16.50
CA THR A 178 4.40 4.44 -16.47
C THR A 178 3.16 4.35 -17.37
N ASP A 179 2.80 5.41 -18.07
CA ASP A 179 1.62 5.50 -18.94
C ASP A 179 1.84 4.98 -20.38
N ASP A 180 3.06 4.61 -20.73
CA ASP A 180 3.39 4.05 -22.04
C ASP A 180 2.70 2.69 -22.26
N ASP A 181 2.07 2.50 -23.44
CA ASP A 181 1.30 1.28 -23.73
C ASP A 181 2.17 0.02 -23.69
N ALA A 182 3.43 0.08 -24.10
CA ALA A 182 4.32 -1.07 -24.04
C ALA A 182 4.58 -1.50 -22.60
N ARG A 183 4.76 -0.53 -21.69
CA ARG A 183 4.94 -0.79 -20.25
C ARG A 183 3.67 -1.32 -19.58
N LEU A 184 2.52 -0.75 -19.92
CA LEU A 184 1.23 -1.25 -19.41
C LEU A 184 0.96 -2.69 -19.88
N ASN A 185 1.24 -3.00 -21.15
CA ASN A 185 1.14 -4.36 -21.67
C ASN A 185 2.13 -5.30 -20.97
N ALA A 186 3.39 -4.89 -20.77
CA ALA A 186 4.39 -5.70 -20.08
C ALA A 186 3.98 -6.00 -18.63
N LEU A 187 3.42 -5.01 -17.93
CA LEU A 187 2.89 -5.20 -16.58
C LEU A 187 1.69 -6.17 -16.61
N ALA A 188 0.75 -5.98 -17.50
CA ALA A 188 -0.42 -6.84 -17.62
C ALA A 188 -0.03 -8.30 -17.94
N GLU A 189 0.95 -8.51 -18.82
CA GLU A 189 1.52 -9.86 -19.10
C GLU A 189 2.17 -10.48 -17.86
N TYR A 190 2.96 -9.68 -17.11
CA TYR A 190 3.60 -10.12 -15.87
C TYR A 190 2.58 -10.59 -14.84
N LEU A 191 1.40 -9.99 -14.80
CA LEU A 191 0.37 -10.29 -13.80
C LEU A 191 -0.47 -11.53 -14.12
N LYS A 192 -0.50 -12.01 -15.37
CA LYS A 192 -1.33 -13.16 -15.80
C LYS A 192 -1.21 -14.44 -14.96
N PRO A 193 -0.02 -14.84 -14.48
CA PRO A 193 0.11 -16.06 -13.70
C PRO A 193 -0.48 -15.99 -12.29
N TYR A 194 -0.77 -14.78 -11.80
CA TYR A 194 -1.19 -14.60 -10.40
C TYR A 194 -2.70 -14.69 -10.25
N THR A 195 -3.19 -15.86 -9.85
CA THR A 195 -4.62 -16.16 -9.70
C THR A 195 -5.23 -15.58 -8.43
N VAL A 196 -4.40 -15.09 -7.50
CA VAL A 196 -4.85 -14.43 -6.26
C VAL A 196 -5.30 -12.99 -6.49
N ILE A 197 -5.06 -12.43 -7.68
CA ILE A 197 -5.48 -11.06 -8.02
C ILE A 197 -6.97 -11.08 -8.34
N GLU A 198 -7.77 -10.45 -7.46
CA GLU A 198 -9.23 -10.35 -7.62
C GLU A 198 -9.65 -9.06 -8.33
N ARG A 199 -8.78 -8.03 -8.28
CA ARG A 199 -9.06 -6.69 -8.80
C ARG A 199 -7.77 -5.99 -9.21
N VAL A 200 -7.85 -5.13 -10.22
CA VAL A 200 -6.81 -4.16 -10.56
C VAL A 200 -7.40 -2.75 -10.46
N GLU A 201 -6.77 -1.89 -9.69
CA GLU A 201 -7.11 -0.48 -9.53
C GLU A 201 -6.09 0.38 -10.28
N VAL A 202 -6.54 0.98 -11.39
CA VAL A 202 -5.74 1.93 -12.18
C VAL A 202 -5.87 3.31 -11.54
N LEU A 203 -4.82 3.72 -10.83
CA LEU A 203 -4.79 4.98 -10.10
C LEU A 203 -4.19 6.08 -10.98
N PRO A 204 -4.96 7.11 -11.35
CA PRO A 204 -4.42 8.20 -12.14
C PRO A 204 -3.48 9.06 -11.29
N TYR A 205 -2.31 9.39 -11.83
CA TYR A 205 -1.43 10.38 -11.22
C TYR A 205 -2.14 11.74 -11.11
N HIS A 206 -1.95 12.41 -9.99
CA HIS A 206 -2.40 13.78 -9.71
C HIS A 206 -1.42 14.49 -8.76
N THR A 207 -1.50 15.80 -8.71
CA THR A 207 -0.55 16.67 -7.99
C THR A 207 -0.96 17.00 -6.55
N MET A 208 -2.02 16.36 -6.01
CA MET A 208 -2.54 16.67 -4.67
C MET A 208 -1.52 16.46 -3.52
N GLY A 209 -0.47 15.67 -3.73
CA GLY A 209 0.60 15.51 -2.75
C GLY A 209 1.70 16.59 -2.79
N ALA A 210 1.73 17.45 -3.83
CA ALA A 210 2.83 18.41 -4.06
C ALA A 210 3.01 19.39 -2.90
N PHE A 211 1.92 19.87 -2.26
CA PHE A 211 1.99 20.79 -1.14
C PHE A 211 2.77 20.24 0.07
N LYS A 212 2.81 18.92 0.24
CA LYS A 212 3.57 18.30 1.33
C LYS A 212 5.08 18.45 1.11
N TYR A 213 5.54 18.33 -0.14
CA TYR A 213 6.95 18.57 -0.48
C TYR A 213 7.33 20.02 -0.16
N GLU A 214 6.49 20.98 -0.56
CA GLU A 214 6.70 22.39 -0.23
C GLU A 214 6.77 22.60 1.30
N SER A 215 5.84 22.04 2.06
CA SER A 215 5.82 22.13 3.52
C SER A 215 7.04 21.50 4.20
N MET A 216 7.69 20.54 3.55
CA MET A 216 8.93 19.89 3.99
C MET A 216 10.21 20.61 3.47
N GLY A 217 10.06 21.66 2.69
CA GLY A 217 11.19 22.36 2.05
C GLY A 217 11.89 21.51 0.96
N LEU A 218 11.19 20.55 0.36
CA LEU A 218 11.70 19.67 -0.68
C LEU A 218 11.17 20.08 -2.05
N PRO A 219 11.98 19.99 -3.12
CA PRO A 219 11.48 20.18 -4.47
C PRO A 219 10.52 19.04 -4.83
N TYR A 220 9.41 19.36 -5.52
CA TYR A 220 8.49 18.34 -6.01
C TYR A 220 9.14 17.64 -7.23
N PRO A 221 9.37 16.31 -7.20
CA PRO A 221 10.14 15.63 -8.24
C PRO A 221 9.48 15.60 -9.62
N LEU A 222 8.15 15.77 -9.67
CA LEU A 222 7.34 15.75 -10.90
C LEU A 222 6.74 17.12 -11.19
N GLU A 223 7.48 18.21 -10.88
CA GLU A 223 7.06 19.56 -11.25
C GLU A 223 6.88 19.66 -12.77
N GLY A 224 5.76 20.24 -13.21
CA GLY A 224 5.41 20.36 -14.62
C GLY A 224 4.81 19.09 -15.26
N VAL A 225 4.70 17.99 -14.54
CA VAL A 225 3.98 16.82 -15.03
C VAL A 225 2.47 16.99 -14.73
N GLU A 226 1.67 17.06 -15.79
CA GLU A 226 0.23 17.20 -15.69
C GLU A 226 -0.45 15.94 -15.13
N PRO A 227 -1.59 16.05 -14.44
CA PRO A 227 -2.39 14.90 -14.05
C PRO A 227 -2.75 14.00 -15.23
N LEU A 228 -2.89 12.70 -14.98
CA LEU A 228 -3.28 11.74 -16.02
C LEU A 228 -4.65 12.10 -16.59
N SER A 229 -4.76 12.18 -17.93
CA SER A 229 -6.04 12.42 -18.58
C SER A 229 -7.02 11.24 -18.39
N ALA A 230 -8.32 11.53 -18.43
CA ALA A 230 -9.36 10.50 -18.38
C ALA A 230 -9.23 9.49 -19.53
N GLU A 231 -8.88 9.96 -20.74
CA GLU A 231 -8.66 9.11 -21.90
C GLU A 231 -7.51 8.10 -21.66
N ARG A 232 -6.37 8.57 -21.13
CA ARG A 232 -5.22 7.69 -20.82
C ARG A 232 -5.55 6.71 -19.71
N LYS A 233 -6.34 7.13 -18.70
CA LYS A 233 -6.83 6.22 -17.67
C LYS A 233 -7.66 5.09 -18.28
N GLU A 234 -8.63 5.41 -19.14
CA GLU A 234 -9.48 4.40 -19.78
C GLU A 234 -8.68 3.50 -20.72
N ASN A 235 -7.68 4.03 -21.44
CA ASN A 235 -6.77 3.22 -22.24
C ASN A 235 -5.99 2.21 -21.37
N ALA A 236 -5.42 2.64 -20.25
CA ALA A 236 -4.73 1.75 -19.32
C ALA A 236 -5.67 0.65 -18.79
N ARG A 237 -6.90 1.00 -18.43
CA ARG A 237 -7.93 0.03 -18.00
C ARG A 237 -8.25 -0.98 -19.10
N ALA A 238 -8.39 -0.53 -20.35
CA ALA A 238 -8.65 -1.40 -21.48
C ALA A 238 -7.51 -2.40 -21.72
N ILE A 239 -6.25 -1.96 -21.58
CA ILE A 239 -5.07 -2.84 -21.68
C ILE A 239 -5.13 -3.93 -20.61
N PHE A 240 -5.34 -3.57 -19.34
CA PHE A 240 -5.46 -4.58 -18.27
C PHE A 240 -6.64 -5.53 -18.50
N ALA A 241 -7.80 -5.01 -18.92
CA ALA A 241 -8.98 -5.83 -19.19
C ALA A 241 -8.75 -6.85 -20.31
N GLN A 242 -8.00 -6.48 -21.34
CA GLN A 242 -7.64 -7.37 -22.44
C GLN A 242 -6.76 -8.54 -21.98
N HIS A 243 -5.80 -8.28 -21.08
CA HIS A 243 -4.83 -9.29 -20.63
C HIS A 243 -5.32 -10.13 -19.45
N LEU A 244 -6.23 -9.60 -18.63
CA LEU A 244 -6.70 -10.19 -17.38
C LEU A 244 -8.23 -10.43 -17.42
N PRO A 245 -8.70 -11.31 -18.34
CA PRO A 245 -10.14 -11.56 -18.47
C PRO A 245 -10.70 -12.16 -17.18
N GLY A 246 -11.85 -11.64 -16.74
CA GLY A 246 -12.53 -12.08 -15.51
C GLY A 246 -12.08 -11.35 -14.24
N ILE A 247 -11.01 -10.56 -14.28
CA ILE A 247 -10.60 -9.69 -13.18
C ILE A 247 -11.30 -8.33 -13.29
N LYS A 248 -11.78 -7.82 -12.18
CA LYS A 248 -12.40 -6.49 -12.14
C LYS A 248 -11.34 -5.39 -12.29
N ILE A 249 -11.45 -4.56 -13.32
CA ILE A 249 -10.57 -3.41 -13.56
C ILE A 249 -11.33 -2.11 -13.20
N LEU A 250 -10.73 -1.25 -12.37
CA LEU A 250 -11.33 0.01 -11.87
C LEU A 250 -10.47 1.23 -12.21
#